data_a42ca6ff73639764d0a0a2dd88e0a209
#
_entry.id   a42ca6ff73639764d0a0a2dd88e0a209
#
_cell.length_a   1.000
_cell.length_b   1.000
_cell.length_c   1.000
_cell.angle_alpha   90.00
_cell.angle_beta   90.00
_cell.angle_gamma   90.00
#
_symmetry.space_group_name_H-M   'P 1'
#
loop_
_entity.id
_entity.type
_entity.pdbx_description
1 polymer ?
#
loop_
_entity_poly.entity_id
_entity_poly.type
_entity_poly.pdbx_seq_one_letter_code
_entity_poly.pdbx_strand_id
1 'polypeptide(L)'
;MKKLIVIFFLLPLFVQAQLSTKSAGTDLEALAKNIVNQCADIQENEIVFINGDTRDIELLEDIAVNVRKNGAFPLLTVSSDRLTRKMFTEVPEKYDTQLSILNMEVVKMMTTQISVTSGDTPGLLADIPPERFVARNKAQKPVNDLYRESSIKSVQLGNGLYPTKNRAAQFEMPVDQLSKMFWDAINMDYNKLTTIGEKLSKNLTSGNTLKIVHDNGTNLSVKIADCTPYISDGKVSADKPGGAGRFVYLPAGEVFFAPVAGTANGTLVLDQFLFRGKTIKGLKLVFEDGKLTSMEAKSDIETLKDYYDAQDDLLAEFSFVDFGINPKITVPEGSKLYTYIPAGTITLGIGNNFFANGDNNSNASMDFHLAGSTVTVDNTAVIEKGKLIY
;
A
#
# COMPACT_ATOMS: atom_id res chain seq x y z
N MET A 1 3.22 -61.82 43.83
CA MET A 1 2.34 -60.97 43.03
C MET A 1 2.93 -59.53 43.02
N LYS A 2 3.66 -59.15 41.99
CA LYS A 2 4.24 -57.80 41.82
C LYS A 2 3.23 -56.96 41.03
N LYS A 3 2.69 -55.92 41.63
CA LYS A 3 1.82 -54.95 40.94
C LYS A 3 2.68 -54.00 40.10
N LEU A 4 2.48 -54.02 38.80
CA LEU A 4 3.07 -53.09 37.82
C LEU A 4 2.23 -51.82 37.85
N ILE A 5 2.82 -50.72 38.30
CA ILE A 5 2.19 -49.38 38.20
C ILE A 5 2.63 -48.77 36.87
N VAL A 6 1.69 -48.64 35.93
CA VAL A 6 1.91 -47.92 34.69
C VAL A 6 1.60 -46.44 34.94
N ILE A 7 2.63 -45.61 34.96
CA ILE A 7 2.51 -44.15 35.03
C ILE A 7 2.31 -43.65 33.60
N PHE A 8 1.12 -43.19 33.28
CA PHE A 8 0.81 -42.43 32.08
C PHE A 8 1.39 -41.02 32.21
N PHE A 9 2.49 -40.72 31.52
CA PHE A 9 2.91 -39.37 31.29
C PHE A 9 1.99 -38.72 30.25
N LEU A 10 1.04 -37.88 30.69
CA LEU A 10 0.35 -36.93 29.86
C LEU A 10 1.33 -35.81 29.48
N LEU A 11 1.94 -35.92 28.31
CA LEU A 11 2.59 -34.78 27.65
C LEU A 11 1.52 -33.76 27.29
N PRO A 12 1.62 -32.50 27.76
CA PRO A 12 0.74 -31.47 27.28
C PRO A 12 1.05 -31.25 25.81
N LEU A 13 0.09 -31.58 24.94
CA LEU A 13 0.05 -31.09 23.57
C LEU A 13 -0.07 -29.55 23.65
N PHE A 14 1.06 -28.87 23.55
CA PHE A 14 1.09 -27.47 23.17
C PHE A 14 0.57 -27.39 21.75
N VAL A 15 -0.73 -27.24 21.61
CA VAL A 15 -1.31 -26.63 20.40
C VAL A 15 -0.73 -25.21 20.36
N GLN A 16 0.27 -24.99 19.54
CA GLN A 16 0.67 -23.64 19.17
C GLN A 16 -0.53 -23.08 18.39
N ALA A 17 -1.45 -22.44 19.11
CA ALA A 17 -2.39 -21.54 18.51
C ALA A 17 -1.55 -20.53 17.70
N GLN A 18 -1.71 -20.51 16.39
CA GLN A 18 -1.24 -19.42 15.56
C GLN A 18 -1.87 -18.16 16.15
N LEU A 19 -1.06 -17.38 16.87
CA LEU A 19 -1.50 -16.11 17.43
C LEU A 19 -2.00 -15.27 16.26
N SER A 20 -3.32 -15.07 16.25
CA SER A 20 -3.94 -14.05 15.44
C SER A 20 -3.14 -12.75 15.60
N THR A 21 -2.76 -12.12 14.50
CA THR A 21 -2.07 -10.83 14.51
C THR A 21 -3.00 -9.67 14.90
N LYS A 22 -4.19 -10.01 15.42
CA LYS A 22 -5.16 -9.05 15.96
C LYS A 22 -4.61 -8.38 17.21
N SER A 23 -4.75 -7.07 17.32
CA SER A 23 -4.66 -6.45 18.64
C SER A 23 -5.83 -6.94 19.48
N ALA A 24 -5.57 -7.33 20.72
CA ALA A 24 -6.64 -7.65 21.66
C ALA A 24 -7.59 -6.44 21.76
N GLY A 25 -8.85 -6.61 21.29
CA GLY A 25 -9.87 -5.56 21.32
C GLY A 25 -10.27 -4.96 19.96
N THR A 26 -9.74 -5.44 18.81
CA THR A 26 -10.26 -5.02 17.49
C THR A 26 -11.67 -5.60 17.30
N ASP A 27 -12.66 -4.73 17.14
CA ASP A 27 -14.03 -5.10 16.79
C ASP A 27 -14.12 -5.38 15.28
N LEU A 28 -14.07 -6.68 14.92
CA LEU A 28 -14.04 -7.10 13.52
C LEU A 28 -15.40 -6.90 12.83
N GLU A 29 -16.51 -7.05 13.53
CA GLU A 29 -17.83 -6.78 12.97
C GLU A 29 -17.98 -5.29 12.63
N ALA A 30 -17.57 -4.39 13.52
CA ALA A 30 -17.58 -2.96 13.24
C ALA A 30 -16.66 -2.62 12.07
N LEU A 31 -15.47 -3.23 11.99
CA LEU A 31 -14.54 -3.06 10.88
C LEU A 31 -15.13 -3.56 9.57
N ALA A 32 -15.68 -4.77 9.54
CA ALA A 32 -16.33 -5.34 8.35
C ALA A 32 -17.49 -4.47 7.86
N LYS A 33 -18.30 -3.95 8.78
CA LYS A 33 -19.39 -3.02 8.47
C LYS A 33 -18.85 -1.71 7.84
N ASN A 34 -17.75 -1.15 8.36
CA ASN A 34 -17.14 0.05 7.79
C ASN A 34 -16.59 -0.22 6.39
N ILE A 35 -15.89 -1.34 6.19
CA ILE A 35 -15.35 -1.74 4.88
C ILE A 35 -16.47 -1.86 3.85
N VAL A 36 -17.55 -2.55 4.19
CA VAL A 36 -18.67 -2.82 3.28
C VAL A 36 -19.46 -1.54 2.96
N ASN A 37 -19.78 -0.74 3.99
CA ASN A 37 -20.72 0.38 3.83
C ASN A 37 -20.02 1.70 3.50
N GLN A 38 -18.81 1.95 4.00
CA GLN A 38 -18.12 3.22 3.78
C GLN A 38 -17.02 3.11 2.72
N CYS A 39 -16.17 2.07 2.81
CA CYS A 39 -15.04 1.96 1.90
C CYS A 39 -15.46 1.45 0.51
N ALA A 40 -16.21 0.35 0.46
CA ALA A 40 -16.65 -0.29 -0.79
C ALA A 40 -17.99 0.22 -1.32
N ASP A 41 -18.78 0.88 -0.48
CA ASP A 41 -20.13 1.36 -0.81
C ASP A 41 -20.96 0.29 -1.54
N ILE A 42 -21.13 -0.87 -0.85
CA ILE A 42 -21.80 -2.03 -1.44
C ILE A 42 -23.29 -1.80 -1.55
N GLN A 43 -23.81 -1.92 -2.77
CA GLN A 43 -25.21 -1.77 -3.10
C GLN A 43 -25.90 -3.12 -3.28
N GLU A 44 -27.24 -3.10 -3.23
CA GLU A 44 -28.07 -4.28 -3.51
C GLU A 44 -27.75 -4.88 -4.89
N ASN A 45 -27.77 -6.22 -4.98
CA ASN A 45 -27.48 -7.01 -6.18
C ASN A 45 -26.03 -6.98 -6.70
N GLU A 46 -25.11 -6.32 -6.02
CA GLU A 46 -23.69 -6.43 -6.39
C GLU A 46 -23.14 -7.84 -6.15
N ILE A 47 -22.19 -8.26 -6.99
CA ILE A 47 -21.46 -9.51 -6.81
C ILE A 47 -20.08 -9.16 -6.26
N VAL A 48 -19.84 -9.53 -5.00
CA VAL A 48 -18.66 -9.13 -4.23
C VAL A 48 -17.73 -10.31 -4.05
N PHE A 49 -16.56 -10.24 -4.69
CA PHE A 49 -15.50 -11.21 -4.51
C PHE A 49 -14.66 -10.85 -3.29
N ILE A 50 -14.63 -11.71 -2.29
CA ILE A 50 -13.91 -11.52 -1.03
C ILE A 50 -12.77 -12.52 -0.98
N ASN A 51 -11.54 -12.06 -0.80
CA ASN A 51 -10.40 -12.95 -0.71
C ASN A 51 -9.39 -12.54 0.38
N GLY A 52 -8.77 -13.54 1.00
CA GLY A 52 -7.75 -13.32 2.02
C GLY A 52 -7.09 -14.62 2.46
N ASP A 53 -6.24 -14.52 3.49
CA ASP A 53 -5.58 -15.67 4.08
C ASP A 53 -6.45 -16.32 5.15
N THR A 54 -6.28 -17.62 5.38
CA THR A 54 -6.99 -18.37 6.44
C THR A 54 -6.79 -17.80 7.84
N ARG A 55 -5.73 -17.03 8.07
CA ARG A 55 -5.48 -16.31 9.34
C ARG A 55 -6.48 -15.19 9.62
N ASP A 56 -7.14 -14.70 8.58
CA ASP A 56 -8.09 -13.59 8.64
C ASP A 56 -9.55 -14.06 8.51
N ILE A 57 -9.79 -15.37 8.64
CA ILE A 57 -11.07 -16.00 8.30
C ILE A 57 -12.27 -15.33 9.00
N GLU A 58 -12.14 -14.94 10.28
CA GLU A 58 -13.22 -14.28 11.02
C GLU A 58 -13.61 -12.93 10.39
N LEU A 59 -12.61 -12.11 10.01
CA LEU A 59 -12.88 -10.84 9.32
C LEU A 59 -13.53 -11.07 7.96
N LEU A 60 -13.07 -12.08 7.20
CA LEU A 60 -13.62 -12.41 5.89
C LEU A 60 -15.06 -12.88 5.99
N GLU A 61 -15.40 -13.66 7.03
CA GLU A 61 -16.77 -14.10 7.33
C GLU A 61 -17.65 -12.91 7.70
N ASP A 62 -17.18 -12.01 8.57
CA ASP A 62 -17.92 -10.80 8.96
C ASP A 62 -18.14 -9.87 7.75
N ILE A 63 -17.17 -9.72 6.85
CA ILE A 63 -17.34 -8.98 5.60
C ILE A 63 -18.44 -9.64 4.74
N ALA A 64 -18.38 -10.97 4.54
CA ALA A 64 -19.38 -11.69 3.73
C ALA A 64 -20.79 -11.55 4.29
N VAL A 65 -20.94 -11.62 5.61
CA VAL A 65 -22.25 -11.41 6.30
C VAL A 65 -22.74 -9.98 6.07
N ASN A 66 -21.88 -8.97 6.21
CA ASN A 66 -22.28 -7.57 6.00
C ASN A 66 -22.60 -7.27 4.53
N VAL A 67 -21.88 -7.86 3.57
CA VAL A 67 -22.24 -7.82 2.14
C VAL A 67 -23.66 -8.37 1.94
N ARG A 68 -23.98 -9.51 2.56
CA ARG A 68 -25.30 -10.11 2.42
C ARG A 68 -26.39 -9.30 3.11
N LYS A 69 -26.10 -8.64 4.24
CA LYS A 69 -27.04 -7.70 4.89
C LYS A 69 -27.44 -6.53 3.96
N ASN A 70 -26.56 -6.12 3.05
CA ASN A 70 -26.86 -5.09 2.03
C ASN A 70 -27.60 -5.64 0.79
N GLY A 71 -28.00 -6.92 0.77
CA GLY A 71 -28.67 -7.52 -0.39
C GLY A 71 -27.75 -7.92 -1.54
N ALA A 72 -26.45 -7.81 -1.37
CA ALA A 72 -25.42 -8.21 -2.35
C ALA A 72 -25.06 -9.70 -2.21
N PHE A 73 -24.27 -10.23 -3.16
CA PHE A 73 -23.91 -11.64 -3.25
C PHE A 73 -22.41 -11.83 -2.98
N PRO A 74 -22.01 -12.28 -1.78
CA PRO A 74 -20.60 -12.53 -1.47
C PRO A 74 -20.12 -13.85 -2.08
N LEU A 75 -18.93 -13.84 -2.68
CA LEU A 75 -18.13 -15.03 -3.01
C LEU A 75 -16.83 -14.98 -2.20
N LEU A 76 -16.76 -15.82 -1.17
CA LEU A 76 -15.60 -15.89 -0.28
C LEU A 76 -14.59 -16.94 -0.79
N THR A 77 -13.34 -16.54 -0.94
CA THR A 77 -12.22 -17.43 -1.24
C THR A 77 -11.09 -17.22 -0.24
N VAL A 78 -10.43 -18.29 0.14
CA VAL A 78 -9.32 -18.26 1.09
C VAL A 78 -8.08 -18.92 0.50
N SER A 79 -6.93 -18.40 0.85
CA SER A 79 -5.62 -18.95 0.53
C SER A 79 -4.82 -19.22 1.81
N SER A 80 -3.70 -19.90 1.68
CA SER A 80 -2.72 -20.08 2.76
C SER A 80 -1.35 -20.35 2.17
N ASP A 81 -0.30 -20.05 2.92
CA ASP A 81 1.08 -20.38 2.54
C ASP A 81 1.23 -21.88 2.18
N ARG A 82 0.56 -22.76 2.96
CA ARG A 82 0.55 -24.20 2.69
C ARG A 82 -0.06 -24.52 1.32
N LEU A 83 -1.22 -23.95 0.99
CA LEU A 83 -1.86 -24.16 -0.31
C LEU A 83 -0.99 -23.61 -1.44
N THR A 84 -0.50 -22.38 -1.29
CA THR A 84 0.38 -21.73 -2.26
C THR A 84 1.61 -22.60 -2.54
N ARG A 85 2.28 -23.08 -1.49
CA ARG A 85 3.45 -23.97 -1.61
C ARG A 85 3.11 -25.25 -2.37
N LYS A 86 2.02 -25.95 -2.00
CA LYS A 86 1.58 -27.19 -2.64
C LYS A 86 1.23 -27.01 -4.11
N MET A 87 0.63 -25.89 -4.48
CA MET A 87 0.33 -25.56 -5.88
C MET A 87 1.59 -25.46 -6.77
N PHE A 88 2.74 -25.16 -6.18
CA PHE A 88 4.01 -25.16 -6.90
C PHE A 88 4.76 -26.49 -6.79
N THR A 89 4.68 -27.21 -5.68
CA THR A 89 5.50 -28.41 -5.46
C THR A 89 4.82 -29.71 -5.88
N GLU A 90 3.48 -29.78 -5.87
CA GLU A 90 2.73 -31.00 -6.16
C GLU A 90 1.99 -30.96 -7.51
N VAL A 91 1.75 -29.76 -8.06
CA VAL A 91 1.08 -29.62 -9.36
C VAL A 91 2.11 -29.67 -10.49
N PRO A 92 1.92 -30.53 -11.52
CA PRO A 92 2.82 -30.62 -12.66
C PRO A 92 2.97 -29.29 -13.42
N GLU A 93 4.21 -28.92 -13.78
CA GLU A 93 4.57 -27.65 -14.45
C GLU A 93 3.82 -27.41 -15.77
N LYS A 94 3.46 -28.48 -16.49
CA LYS A 94 2.68 -28.38 -17.75
C LYS A 94 1.37 -27.61 -17.58
N TYR A 95 0.84 -27.51 -16.35
CA TYR A 95 -0.38 -26.77 -16.06
C TYR A 95 -0.16 -25.28 -15.75
N ASP A 96 1.09 -24.83 -15.59
CA ASP A 96 1.40 -23.43 -15.32
C ASP A 96 1.06 -22.50 -16.51
N THR A 97 0.94 -23.07 -17.72
CA THR A 97 0.57 -22.32 -18.94
C THR A 97 -0.94 -22.26 -19.19
N GLN A 98 -1.76 -22.90 -18.34
CA GLN A 98 -3.20 -22.91 -18.52
C GLN A 98 -3.84 -21.59 -18.12
N LEU A 99 -4.65 -21.02 -19.03
CA LEU A 99 -5.52 -19.90 -18.71
C LEU A 99 -6.55 -20.33 -17.65
N SER A 100 -6.70 -19.55 -16.59
CA SER A 100 -7.74 -19.79 -15.59
C SER A 100 -9.11 -19.37 -16.13
N ILE A 101 -9.84 -20.32 -16.71
CA ILE A 101 -11.22 -20.10 -17.21
C ILE A 101 -12.13 -19.65 -16.06
N LEU A 102 -11.96 -20.24 -14.87
CA LEU A 102 -12.75 -19.85 -13.69
C LEU A 102 -12.52 -18.37 -13.35
N ASN A 103 -11.27 -17.91 -13.28
CA ASN A 103 -10.98 -16.51 -12.96
C ASN A 103 -11.53 -15.58 -14.03
N MET A 104 -11.50 -15.96 -15.32
CA MET A 104 -12.11 -15.18 -16.38
C MET A 104 -13.61 -14.97 -16.16
N GLU A 105 -14.33 -16.04 -15.81
CA GLU A 105 -15.78 -15.94 -15.57
C GLU A 105 -16.09 -15.17 -14.28
N VAL A 106 -15.28 -15.33 -13.22
CA VAL A 106 -15.44 -14.55 -11.99
C VAL A 106 -15.25 -13.04 -12.27
N VAL A 107 -14.20 -12.66 -13.03
CA VAL A 107 -13.98 -11.23 -13.37
C VAL A 107 -15.13 -10.64 -14.19
N LYS A 108 -15.75 -11.42 -15.09
CA LYS A 108 -16.92 -10.96 -15.88
C LYS A 108 -18.15 -10.70 -15.00
N MET A 109 -18.30 -11.44 -13.91
CA MET A 109 -19.49 -11.34 -13.05
C MET A 109 -19.32 -10.37 -11.90
N MET A 110 -18.13 -10.26 -11.32
CA MET A 110 -17.92 -9.45 -10.12
C MET A 110 -18.00 -7.95 -10.39
N THR A 111 -18.64 -7.24 -9.48
CA THR A 111 -18.74 -5.77 -9.48
C THR A 111 -17.78 -5.13 -8.50
N THR A 112 -17.45 -5.86 -7.45
CA THR A 112 -16.57 -5.39 -6.37
C THR A 112 -15.64 -6.51 -5.89
N GLN A 113 -14.40 -6.13 -5.58
CA GLN A 113 -13.44 -6.99 -4.90
C GLN A 113 -13.04 -6.39 -3.56
N ILE A 114 -13.04 -7.21 -2.51
CA ILE A 114 -12.50 -6.87 -1.19
C ILE A 114 -11.41 -7.88 -0.86
N SER A 115 -10.18 -7.40 -0.66
CA SER A 115 -9.01 -8.25 -0.42
C SER A 115 -8.36 -7.94 0.91
N VAL A 116 -8.03 -8.96 1.70
CA VAL A 116 -7.15 -8.83 2.87
C VAL A 116 -5.78 -9.39 2.51
N THR A 117 -4.79 -8.49 2.34
CA THR A 117 -3.46 -8.83 1.86
C THR A 117 -2.45 -8.75 2.99
N SER A 118 -2.10 -9.90 3.55
CA SER A 118 -1.12 -10.02 4.64
C SER A 118 0.34 -10.00 4.14
N GLY A 119 0.55 -10.08 2.82
CA GLY A 119 1.86 -10.25 2.20
C GLY A 119 2.35 -11.70 2.25
N ASP A 120 3.34 -12.00 1.43
CA ASP A 120 3.91 -13.34 1.33
C ASP A 120 4.88 -13.61 2.49
N THR A 121 4.93 -14.86 2.94
CA THR A 121 5.99 -15.31 3.85
C THR A 121 7.33 -15.31 3.12
N PRO A 122 8.33 -14.56 3.59
CA PRO A 122 9.64 -14.50 2.96
C PRO A 122 10.25 -15.89 2.76
N GLY A 123 10.73 -16.16 1.56
CA GLY A 123 11.36 -17.42 1.20
C GLY A 123 10.41 -18.60 0.97
N LEU A 124 9.09 -18.42 1.07
CA LEU A 124 8.09 -19.49 0.86
C LEU A 124 8.29 -20.24 -0.44
N LEU A 125 8.66 -19.55 -1.51
CA LEU A 125 8.83 -20.08 -2.86
C LEU A 125 10.26 -19.88 -3.39
N ALA A 126 11.26 -19.71 -2.51
CA ALA A 126 12.64 -19.38 -2.91
C ALA A 126 13.33 -20.49 -3.73
N ASP A 127 12.90 -21.74 -3.59
CA ASP A 127 13.41 -22.91 -4.30
C ASP A 127 12.60 -23.28 -5.55
N ILE A 128 11.56 -22.52 -5.87
CA ILE A 128 10.75 -22.75 -7.07
C ILE A 128 11.44 -22.14 -8.30
N PRO A 129 11.59 -22.88 -9.41
CA PRO A 129 12.19 -22.36 -10.63
C PRO A 129 11.48 -21.10 -11.14
N PRO A 130 12.23 -20.03 -11.49
CA PRO A 130 11.66 -18.75 -11.97
C PRO A 130 10.75 -18.91 -13.20
N GLU A 131 11.02 -19.90 -14.04
CA GLU A 131 10.28 -20.18 -15.27
C GLU A 131 8.80 -20.50 -14.99
N ARG A 132 8.52 -21.12 -13.85
CA ARG A 132 7.14 -21.43 -13.42
C ARG A 132 6.34 -20.16 -13.15
N PHE A 133 6.95 -19.17 -12.52
CA PHE A 133 6.31 -17.87 -12.30
C PHE A 133 6.06 -17.14 -13.63
N VAL A 134 7.05 -17.16 -14.53
CA VAL A 134 6.91 -16.55 -15.86
C VAL A 134 5.76 -17.20 -16.64
N ALA A 135 5.66 -18.53 -16.62
CA ALA A 135 4.59 -19.27 -17.30
C ALA A 135 3.20 -18.92 -16.74
N ARG A 136 3.04 -18.92 -15.41
CA ARG A 136 1.79 -18.56 -14.74
C ARG A 136 1.41 -17.11 -14.97
N ASN A 137 2.35 -16.17 -14.88
CA ASN A 137 2.09 -14.76 -15.14
C ASN A 137 1.63 -14.53 -16.58
N LYS A 138 2.25 -15.21 -17.56
CA LYS A 138 1.83 -15.17 -18.96
C LYS A 138 0.43 -15.72 -19.15
N ALA A 139 0.12 -16.84 -18.52
CA ALA A 139 -1.21 -17.46 -18.58
C ALA A 139 -2.29 -16.59 -17.90
N GLN A 140 -1.93 -15.86 -16.83
CA GLN A 140 -2.84 -14.99 -16.10
C GLN A 140 -3.07 -13.63 -16.80
N LYS A 141 -2.22 -13.23 -17.75
CA LYS A 141 -2.30 -11.92 -18.42
C LYS A 141 -3.69 -11.59 -18.97
N PRO A 142 -4.42 -12.48 -19.68
CA PRO A 142 -5.76 -12.18 -20.18
C PRO A 142 -6.78 -11.85 -19.08
N VAL A 143 -6.65 -12.51 -17.89
CA VAL A 143 -7.51 -12.23 -16.73
C VAL A 143 -7.20 -10.83 -16.17
N ASN A 144 -5.90 -10.48 -16.07
CA ASN A 144 -5.47 -9.17 -15.59
C ASN A 144 -5.87 -8.03 -16.54
N ASP A 145 -5.81 -8.27 -17.86
CA ASP A 145 -6.24 -7.31 -18.87
C ASP A 145 -7.76 -7.07 -18.76
N LEU A 146 -8.56 -8.15 -18.68
CA LEU A 146 -10.00 -8.05 -18.49
C LEU A 146 -10.37 -7.30 -17.18
N TYR A 147 -9.65 -7.60 -16.06
CA TYR A 147 -9.85 -6.90 -14.79
C TYR A 147 -9.55 -5.40 -14.92
N ARG A 148 -8.48 -5.03 -15.60
CA ARG A 148 -8.07 -3.64 -15.80
C ARG A 148 -9.05 -2.85 -16.64
N GLU A 149 -9.63 -3.49 -17.68
CA GLU A 149 -10.64 -2.91 -18.56
C GLU A 149 -12.03 -2.85 -17.93
N SER A 150 -12.25 -3.60 -16.85
CA SER A 150 -13.53 -3.63 -16.14
C SER A 150 -13.74 -2.39 -15.27
N SER A 151 -14.99 -2.18 -14.82
CA SER A 151 -15.35 -1.12 -13.86
C SER A 151 -15.43 -1.64 -12.41
N ILE A 152 -14.72 -2.70 -12.09
CA ILE A 152 -14.73 -3.34 -10.77
C ILE A 152 -14.19 -2.37 -9.71
N LYS A 153 -14.95 -2.21 -8.62
CA LYS A 153 -14.49 -1.53 -7.41
C LYS A 153 -13.53 -2.44 -6.65
N SER A 154 -12.46 -1.91 -6.08
CA SER A 154 -11.46 -2.69 -5.34
C SER A 154 -11.11 -2.04 -4.02
N VAL A 155 -11.28 -2.79 -2.92
CA VAL A 155 -10.83 -2.39 -1.58
C VAL A 155 -9.81 -3.40 -1.09
N GLN A 156 -8.58 -2.94 -0.86
CA GLN A 156 -7.46 -3.78 -0.43
C GLN A 156 -6.98 -3.37 0.96
N LEU A 157 -7.06 -4.30 1.91
CA LEU A 157 -6.50 -4.15 3.25
C LEU A 157 -5.07 -4.68 3.26
N GLY A 158 -4.18 -3.91 3.86
CA GLY A 158 -2.76 -4.26 3.99
C GLY A 158 -1.84 -3.09 3.70
N ASN A 159 -1.90 -2.53 2.50
CA ASN A 159 -1.15 -1.34 2.07
C ASN A 159 0.31 -1.32 2.56
N GLY A 160 1.01 -2.46 2.48
CA GLY A 160 2.38 -2.63 2.96
C GLY A 160 2.57 -2.67 4.48
N LEU A 161 1.50 -2.44 5.27
CA LEU A 161 1.55 -2.32 6.73
C LEU A 161 0.89 -3.48 7.48
N TYR A 162 0.38 -4.50 6.77
CA TYR A 162 -0.28 -5.62 7.44
C TYR A 162 0.64 -6.24 8.51
N PRO A 163 0.15 -6.38 9.78
CA PRO A 163 1.01 -6.67 10.93
C PRO A 163 1.39 -8.16 11.04
N THR A 164 2.41 -8.56 10.30
CA THR A 164 3.07 -9.85 10.48
C THR A 164 4.34 -9.72 11.31
N LYS A 165 4.81 -10.81 11.91
CA LYS A 165 6.10 -10.84 12.61
C LYS A 165 7.25 -10.43 11.70
N ASN A 166 7.23 -10.87 10.44
CA ASN A 166 8.24 -10.54 9.44
C ASN A 166 8.22 -9.05 9.08
N ARG A 167 7.02 -8.48 8.91
CA ARG A 167 6.87 -7.05 8.62
C ARG A 167 7.34 -6.18 9.80
N ALA A 168 6.97 -6.56 11.02
CA ALA A 168 7.43 -5.88 12.23
C ALA A 168 8.95 -5.94 12.39
N ALA A 169 9.56 -7.10 12.12
CA ALA A 169 11.02 -7.25 12.12
C ALA A 169 11.69 -6.39 11.02
N GLN A 170 11.10 -6.31 9.83
CA GLN A 170 11.59 -5.46 8.73
C GLN A 170 11.56 -3.97 9.12
N PHE A 171 10.54 -3.55 9.85
CA PHE A 171 10.40 -2.18 10.35
C PHE A 171 11.14 -1.92 11.65
N GLU A 172 11.82 -2.93 12.21
CA GLU A 172 12.52 -2.84 13.51
C GLU A 172 11.62 -2.29 14.63
N MET A 173 10.40 -2.80 14.70
CA MET A 173 9.40 -2.41 15.70
C MET A 173 8.67 -3.64 16.28
N PRO A 174 8.10 -3.54 17.51
CA PRO A 174 7.27 -4.60 18.09
C PRO A 174 6.03 -4.90 17.23
N VAL A 175 5.71 -6.19 17.07
CA VAL A 175 4.57 -6.63 16.25
C VAL A 175 3.22 -6.16 16.81
N ASP A 176 3.08 -6.08 18.12
CA ASP A 176 1.89 -5.57 18.80
C ASP A 176 1.70 -4.07 18.57
N GLN A 177 2.79 -3.29 18.53
CA GLN A 177 2.74 -1.87 18.17
C GLN A 177 2.32 -1.67 16.71
N LEU A 178 2.90 -2.43 15.77
CA LEU A 178 2.50 -2.41 14.36
C LEU A 178 1.03 -2.82 14.21
N SER A 179 0.61 -3.88 14.91
CA SER A 179 -0.76 -4.38 14.88
C SER A 179 -1.75 -3.32 15.38
N LYS A 180 -1.48 -2.75 16.55
CA LYS A 180 -2.36 -1.69 17.08
C LYS A 180 -2.47 -0.51 16.13
N MET A 181 -1.36 -0.02 15.61
CA MET A 181 -1.31 1.10 14.68
C MET A 181 -2.11 0.80 13.40
N PHE A 182 -1.92 -0.39 12.81
CA PHE A 182 -2.59 -0.81 11.59
C PHE A 182 -4.11 -0.87 11.76
N TRP A 183 -4.58 -1.57 12.81
CA TRP A 183 -6.04 -1.73 13.03
C TRP A 183 -6.71 -0.43 13.46
N ASP A 184 -6.05 0.41 14.26
CA ASP A 184 -6.55 1.74 14.62
C ASP A 184 -6.66 2.66 13.39
N ALA A 185 -5.73 2.50 12.43
CA ALA A 185 -5.71 3.31 11.22
C ALA A 185 -6.77 2.89 10.19
N ILE A 186 -7.14 1.60 10.15
CA ILE A 186 -8.24 1.12 9.31
C ILE A 186 -9.59 1.40 9.97
N ASN A 187 -9.70 1.23 11.28
CA ASN A 187 -10.96 1.41 12.00
C ASN A 187 -11.20 2.88 12.41
N MET A 188 -10.88 3.80 11.53
CA MET A 188 -11.08 5.22 11.75
C MET A 188 -12.35 5.74 11.05
N ASP A 189 -12.79 6.93 11.42
CA ASP A 189 -13.84 7.66 10.72
C ASP A 189 -13.32 8.25 9.41
N TYR A 190 -13.65 7.63 8.29
CA TYR A 190 -13.21 8.04 6.95
C TYR A 190 -13.72 9.43 6.53
N ASN A 191 -14.82 9.95 7.11
CA ASN A 191 -15.27 11.31 6.85
C ASN A 191 -14.28 12.34 7.40
N LYS A 192 -13.53 12.00 8.46
CA LYS A 192 -12.44 12.86 8.94
C LYS A 192 -11.29 12.92 7.95
N LEU A 193 -10.92 11.79 7.31
CA LEU A 193 -9.90 11.79 6.24
C LEU A 193 -10.36 12.63 5.06
N THR A 194 -11.61 12.49 4.62
CA THR A 194 -12.18 13.34 3.57
C THR A 194 -12.03 14.82 3.93
N THR A 195 -12.47 15.21 5.14
CA THR A 195 -12.39 16.61 5.57
C THR A 195 -10.96 17.17 5.62
N ILE A 196 -10.01 16.35 6.09
CA ILE A 196 -8.58 16.70 6.11
C ILE A 196 -8.07 16.87 4.67
N GLY A 197 -8.35 15.90 3.81
CA GLY A 197 -7.96 15.93 2.40
C GLY A 197 -8.52 17.12 1.64
N GLU A 198 -9.80 17.46 1.84
CA GLU A 198 -10.45 18.61 1.21
C GLU A 198 -9.81 19.94 1.63
N LYS A 199 -9.49 20.14 2.92
CA LYS A 199 -8.81 21.34 3.40
C LYS A 199 -7.42 21.49 2.77
N LEU A 200 -6.63 20.41 2.74
CA LEU A 200 -5.32 20.41 2.13
C LEU A 200 -5.43 20.66 0.62
N SER A 201 -6.32 19.95 -0.07
CA SER A 201 -6.57 20.08 -1.50
C SER A 201 -6.93 21.54 -1.89
N LYS A 202 -7.75 22.22 -1.07
CA LYS A 202 -8.09 23.63 -1.29
C LYS A 202 -6.87 24.54 -1.25
N ASN A 203 -5.94 24.32 -0.30
CA ASN A 203 -4.71 25.12 -0.23
C ASN A 203 -3.80 24.84 -1.45
N LEU A 204 -3.72 23.59 -1.90
CA LEU A 204 -2.91 23.20 -3.07
C LEU A 204 -3.46 23.81 -4.37
N THR A 205 -4.77 23.70 -4.63
CA THR A 205 -5.40 24.19 -5.85
C THR A 205 -5.40 25.72 -5.98
N SER A 206 -5.30 26.45 -4.87
CA SER A 206 -5.20 27.91 -4.87
C SER A 206 -3.77 28.42 -4.96
N GLY A 207 -2.76 27.54 -4.90
CA GLY A 207 -1.36 27.91 -4.85
C GLY A 207 -0.64 27.79 -6.19
N ASN A 208 0.54 28.39 -6.27
CA ASN A 208 1.39 28.36 -7.47
C ASN A 208 2.70 27.62 -7.26
N THR A 209 3.27 27.69 -6.06
CA THR A 209 4.59 27.14 -5.78
C THR A 209 4.58 26.37 -4.47
N LEU A 210 5.02 25.12 -4.52
CA LEU A 210 5.29 24.28 -3.37
C LEU A 210 6.79 24.37 -3.05
N LYS A 211 7.12 24.61 -1.78
CA LYS A 211 8.49 24.58 -1.28
C LYS A 211 8.60 23.63 -0.09
N ILE A 212 9.60 22.75 -0.14
CA ILE A 212 9.89 21.74 0.87
C ILE A 212 11.27 22.04 1.46
N VAL A 213 11.36 22.15 2.79
CA VAL A 213 12.61 22.32 3.52
C VAL A 213 12.69 21.36 4.69
N HIS A 214 13.90 20.88 4.99
CA HIS A 214 14.18 20.03 6.14
C HIS A 214 15.61 20.27 6.64
N ASP A 215 15.85 20.10 7.94
CA ASP A 215 17.16 20.35 8.58
C ASP A 215 18.26 19.40 8.08
N ASN A 216 17.90 18.28 7.43
CA ASN A 216 18.84 17.35 6.81
C ASN A 216 19.50 17.88 5.52
N GLY A 217 19.14 19.08 5.06
CA GLY A 217 19.66 19.70 3.84
C GLY A 217 18.68 19.67 2.65
N THR A 218 17.47 19.15 2.83
CA THR A 218 16.43 19.26 1.81
C THR A 218 16.02 20.71 1.62
N ASN A 219 16.02 21.17 0.37
CA ASN A 219 15.51 22.45 -0.07
C ASN A 219 15.11 22.34 -1.54
N LEU A 220 13.83 22.08 -1.78
CA LEU A 220 13.28 21.80 -3.10
C LEU A 220 12.05 22.66 -3.33
N SER A 221 11.86 23.14 -4.55
CA SER A 221 10.66 23.85 -4.99
C SER A 221 10.14 23.29 -6.30
N VAL A 222 8.82 23.34 -6.48
CA VAL A 222 8.15 22.93 -7.72
C VAL A 222 6.88 23.77 -7.92
N LYS A 223 6.52 24.06 -9.16
CA LYS A 223 5.25 24.73 -9.47
C LYS A 223 4.09 23.74 -9.42
N ILE A 224 2.98 24.22 -8.85
CA ILE A 224 1.76 23.44 -8.65
C ILE A 224 0.51 24.16 -9.23
N ALA A 225 0.73 25.23 -10.01
CA ALA A 225 -0.39 25.93 -10.64
C ALA A 225 -1.27 24.95 -11.44
N ASP A 226 -2.59 25.09 -11.30
CA ASP A 226 -3.60 24.25 -11.96
C ASP A 226 -3.51 22.74 -11.63
N CYS A 227 -2.82 22.35 -10.57
CA CYS A 227 -2.80 20.95 -10.13
C CYS A 227 -4.21 20.48 -9.72
N THR A 228 -4.47 19.20 -9.95
CA THR A 228 -5.73 18.56 -9.57
C THR A 228 -5.42 17.52 -8.46
N PRO A 229 -5.45 17.90 -7.18
CA PRO A 229 -5.19 16.96 -6.10
C PRO A 229 -6.26 15.87 -6.03
N TYR A 230 -5.78 14.64 -5.86
CA TYR A 230 -6.60 13.47 -5.63
C TYR A 230 -6.57 13.13 -4.15
N ILE A 231 -7.74 12.88 -3.56
CA ILE A 231 -7.88 12.49 -2.15
C ILE A 231 -8.14 11.00 -2.06
N SER A 232 -7.19 10.25 -1.52
CA SER A 232 -7.34 8.83 -1.16
C SER A 232 -7.80 8.75 0.30
N ASP A 233 -9.10 8.87 0.50
CA ASP A 233 -9.75 8.96 1.81
C ASP A 233 -10.32 7.62 2.30
N GLY A 234 -9.97 6.53 1.63
CA GLY A 234 -10.42 5.18 2.01
C GLY A 234 -11.81 4.81 1.50
N LYS A 235 -12.41 5.62 0.62
CA LYS A 235 -13.74 5.35 0.04
C LYS A 235 -13.67 5.26 -1.48
N VAL A 236 -14.36 4.27 -2.05
CA VAL A 236 -14.58 4.24 -3.50
C VAL A 236 -15.39 5.46 -3.93
N SER A 237 -15.11 6.01 -5.12
CA SER A 237 -15.84 7.13 -5.69
C SER A 237 -15.84 7.03 -7.21
N ALA A 238 -17.03 7.13 -7.81
CA ALA A 238 -17.18 7.19 -9.27
C ALA A 238 -16.69 8.53 -9.84
N ASP A 239 -16.69 9.59 -9.03
CA ASP A 239 -16.40 10.96 -9.47
C ASP A 239 -14.90 11.28 -9.53
N LYS A 240 -14.04 10.36 -9.10
CA LYS A 240 -12.60 10.56 -9.08
C LYS A 240 -11.99 10.31 -10.48
N PRO A 241 -11.06 11.18 -10.97
CA PRO A 241 -10.50 11.10 -12.32
C PRO A 241 -9.75 9.80 -12.61
N GLY A 242 -9.67 9.43 -13.90
CA GLY A 242 -8.81 8.33 -14.37
C GLY A 242 -9.15 6.93 -13.89
N GLY A 243 -10.32 6.74 -13.28
CA GLY A 243 -10.72 5.44 -12.73
C GLY A 243 -10.02 5.08 -11.40
N ALA A 244 -9.13 5.94 -10.89
CA ALA A 244 -8.43 5.74 -9.64
C ALA A 244 -9.38 5.64 -8.43
N GLY A 245 -10.53 6.32 -8.47
CA GLY A 245 -11.56 6.24 -7.44
C GLY A 245 -12.17 4.86 -7.21
N ARG A 246 -11.92 3.91 -8.10
CA ARG A 246 -12.34 2.51 -7.94
C ARG A 246 -11.42 1.71 -7.03
N PHE A 247 -10.19 2.19 -6.79
CA PHE A 247 -9.19 1.49 -6.00
C PHE A 247 -8.98 2.18 -4.67
N VAL A 248 -9.16 1.42 -3.60
CA VAL A 248 -8.95 1.87 -2.23
C VAL A 248 -7.95 0.97 -1.54
N TYR A 249 -6.91 1.56 -1.00
CA TYR A 249 -5.90 0.87 -0.20
C TYR A 249 -6.05 1.26 1.27
N LEU A 250 -6.18 0.27 2.15
CA LEU A 250 -6.36 0.48 3.59
C LEU A 250 -5.15 -0.06 4.38
N PRO A 251 -4.60 0.70 5.32
CA PRO A 251 -4.98 2.04 5.77
C PRO A 251 -4.82 3.08 4.65
N ALA A 252 -5.79 3.99 4.54
CA ALA A 252 -5.79 5.09 3.60
C ALA A 252 -5.32 6.39 4.27
N GLY A 253 -5.18 7.42 3.49
CA GLY A 253 -4.95 8.78 3.96
C GLY A 253 -3.80 9.46 3.24
N GLU A 254 -4.07 9.90 2.01
CA GLU A 254 -3.12 10.64 1.19
C GLU A 254 -3.83 11.68 0.30
N VAL A 255 -3.09 12.71 -0.07
CA VAL A 255 -3.50 13.68 -1.10
C VAL A 255 -2.34 13.81 -2.07
N PHE A 256 -2.53 13.38 -3.30
CA PHE A 256 -1.46 13.36 -4.30
C PHE A 256 -1.88 14.00 -5.62
N PHE A 257 -0.90 14.46 -6.37
CA PHE A 257 -1.10 15.10 -7.68
C PHE A 257 0.18 15.12 -8.50
N ALA A 258 0.04 15.31 -9.82
CA ALA A 258 1.15 15.62 -10.70
C ALA A 258 1.40 17.15 -10.67
N PRO A 259 2.61 17.62 -10.33
CA PRO A 259 2.98 19.02 -10.40
C PRO A 259 3.26 19.45 -11.85
N VAL A 260 3.54 20.74 -12.06
CA VAL A 260 3.93 21.25 -13.39
C VAL A 260 5.27 20.63 -13.80
N ALA A 261 5.26 19.86 -14.87
CA ALA A 261 6.45 19.19 -15.40
C ALA A 261 7.59 20.18 -15.71
N GLY A 262 8.84 19.78 -15.53
CA GLY A 262 10.00 20.61 -15.84
C GLY A 262 10.25 21.74 -14.84
N THR A 263 9.64 21.77 -13.66
CA THR A 263 9.74 22.93 -12.76
C THR A 263 10.34 22.62 -11.38
N ALA A 264 10.60 21.35 -11.09
CA ALA A 264 11.25 20.97 -9.83
C ALA A 264 12.73 21.39 -9.84
N ASN A 265 13.13 22.16 -8.83
CA ASN A 265 14.50 22.63 -8.68
C ASN A 265 14.93 22.55 -7.21
N GLY A 266 16.13 22.01 -6.96
CA GLY A 266 16.72 21.93 -5.63
C GLY A 266 17.19 20.55 -5.25
N THR A 267 17.27 20.31 -3.94
CA THR A 267 17.85 19.10 -3.35
C THR A 267 16.85 18.42 -2.43
N LEU A 268 16.73 17.12 -2.57
CA LEU A 268 16.08 16.21 -1.61
C LEU A 268 17.16 15.39 -0.91
N VAL A 269 17.12 15.32 0.41
CA VAL A 269 17.99 14.46 1.22
C VAL A 269 17.14 13.53 2.07
N LEU A 270 17.47 12.25 2.07
CA LEU A 270 16.89 11.24 2.93
C LEU A 270 17.98 10.68 3.84
N ASP A 271 17.79 10.74 5.16
CA ASP A 271 18.74 10.17 6.10
C ASP A 271 18.85 8.66 5.94
N GLN A 272 17.74 8.01 5.61
CA GLN A 272 17.64 6.59 5.28
C GLN A 272 16.65 6.39 4.14
N PHE A 273 16.99 5.50 3.22
CA PHE A 273 16.13 5.05 2.13
C PHE A 273 16.17 3.53 2.04
N LEU A 274 15.03 2.87 2.17
CA LEU A 274 14.94 1.42 2.08
C LEU A 274 14.69 1.00 0.63
N PHE A 275 15.66 0.36 0.01
CA PHE A 275 15.55 -0.13 -1.36
C PHE A 275 15.90 -1.61 -1.45
N ARG A 276 14.95 -2.44 -1.89
CA ARG A 276 15.13 -3.90 -2.06
C ARG A 276 15.76 -4.59 -0.84
N GLY A 277 15.30 -4.22 0.36
CA GLY A 277 15.79 -4.80 1.62
C GLY A 277 17.12 -4.25 2.12
N LYS A 278 17.75 -3.30 1.40
CA LYS A 278 18.96 -2.60 1.83
C LYS A 278 18.61 -1.20 2.31
N THR A 279 19.25 -0.75 3.38
CA THR A 279 19.14 0.63 3.86
C THR A 279 20.26 1.47 3.29
N ILE A 280 19.94 2.41 2.41
CA ILE A 280 20.85 3.41 1.86
C ILE A 280 20.86 4.62 2.80
N LYS A 281 22.03 5.06 3.25
CA LYS A 281 22.17 6.18 4.20
C LYS A 281 22.56 7.47 3.48
N GLY A 282 21.90 8.57 3.86
CA GLY A 282 22.21 9.91 3.39
C GLY A 282 22.07 10.03 1.87
N LEU A 283 20.96 9.49 1.32
CA LEU A 283 20.66 9.63 -0.10
C LEU A 283 20.35 11.08 -0.41
N LYS A 284 21.08 11.65 -1.37
CA LYS A 284 20.92 13.02 -1.86
C LYS A 284 20.58 12.98 -3.35
N LEU A 285 19.49 13.63 -3.70
CA LEU A 285 18.98 13.77 -5.05
C LEU A 285 18.97 15.26 -5.40
N VAL A 286 19.49 15.63 -6.58
CA VAL A 286 19.47 17.01 -7.09
C VAL A 286 18.58 17.07 -8.32
N PHE A 287 17.67 18.03 -8.32
CA PHE A 287 16.75 18.28 -9.42
C PHE A 287 17.05 19.64 -10.05
N GLU A 288 17.11 19.66 -11.37
CA GLU A 288 17.26 20.87 -12.20
C GLU A 288 16.24 20.79 -13.33
N ASP A 289 15.44 21.83 -13.47
CA ASP A 289 14.39 21.93 -14.49
C ASP A 289 13.53 20.65 -14.60
N GLY A 290 13.12 20.14 -13.43
CA GLY A 290 12.26 18.97 -13.29
C GLY A 290 12.92 17.63 -13.52
N LYS A 291 14.25 17.56 -13.70
CA LYS A 291 14.99 16.29 -13.89
C LYS A 291 15.96 16.01 -12.77
N LEU A 292 16.06 14.75 -12.40
CA LEU A 292 17.09 14.24 -11.50
C LEU A 292 18.45 14.29 -12.23
N THR A 293 19.35 15.19 -11.78
CA THR A 293 20.66 15.41 -12.39
C THR A 293 21.80 14.78 -11.59
N SER A 294 21.59 14.52 -10.29
CA SER A 294 22.58 13.86 -9.44
C SER A 294 21.90 12.97 -8.40
N MET A 295 22.51 11.80 -8.17
CA MET A 295 22.14 10.84 -7.14
C MET A 295 23.39 10.38 -6.40
N GLU A 296 23.51 10.74 -5.12
CA GLU A 296 24.64 10.44 -4.25
C GLU A 296 24.14 9.84 -2.93
N ALA A 297 24.94 8.99 -2.28
CA ALA A 297 24.67 8.52 -0.94
C ALA A 297 25.95 8.31 -0.13
N LYS A 298 25.80 8.20 1.19
CA LYS A 298 26.92 7.90 2.09
C LYS A 298 27.25 6.40 2.12
N SER A 299 26.34 5.53 1.66
CA SER A 299 26.56 4.06 1.61
C SER A 299 25.65 3.38 0.61
N ASP A 300 26.08 2.21 0.10
CA ASP A 300 25.27 1.19 -0.58
C ASP A 300 24.38 1.66 -1.75
N ILE A 301 24.84 2.62 -2.52
CA ILE A 301 24.06 3.24 -3.61
C ILE A 301 24.03 2.40 -4.89
N GLU A 302 24.95 1.47 -5.07
CA GLU A 302 25.19 0.75 -6.33
C GLU A 302 23.93 0.04 -6.82
N THR A 303 23.26 -0.72 -5.94
CA THR A 303 22.02 -1.43 -6.31
C THR A 303 20.89 -0.49 -6.76
N LEU A 304 20.83 0.71 -6.18
CA LEU A 304 19.87 1.75 -6.58
C LEU A 304 20.23 2.35 -7.93
N LYS A 305 21.52 2.66 -8.16
CA LYS A 305 22.00 3.16 -9.45
C LYS A 305 21.82 2.14 -10.56
N ASP A 306 22.19 0.89 -10.35
CA ASP A 306 22.00 -0.20 -11.32
C ASP A 306 20.53 -0.33 -11.72
N TYR A 307 19.61 -0.20 -10.74
CA TYR A 307 18.18 -0.22 -11.02
C TYR A 307 17.74 1.00 -11.82
N TYR A 308 18.18 2.20 -11.43
CA TYR A 308 17.86 3.46 -12.07
C TYR A 308 18.36 3.50 -13.51
N ASP A 309 19.61 3.13 -13.74
CA ASP A 309 20.27 3.13 -15.04
C ASP A 309 19.69 2.08 -16.04
N ALA A 310 19.00 1.08 -15.51
CA ALA A 310 18.30 0.07 -16.32
C ALA A 310 16.92 0.50 -16.81
N GLN A 311 16.42 1.68 -16.39
CA GLN A 311 15.09 2.18 -16.78
C GLN A 311 15.18 3.11 -18.00
N ASP A 312 14.01 3.58 -18.46
CA ASP A 312 13.92 4.58 -19.52
C ASP A 312 14.23 6.00 -18.99
N ASP A 313 14.55 6.91 -19.90
CA ASP A 313 14.94 8.29 -19.58
C ASP A 313 13.82 9.09 -18.87
N LEU A 314 12.57 8.67 -18.99
CA LEU A 314 11.44 9.34 -18.37
C LEU A 314 11.41 9.12 -16.85
N LEU A 315 12.13 8.09 -16.34
CA LEU A 315 12.28 7.89 -14.90
C LEU A 315 12.95 9.08 -14.22
N ALA A 316 13.83 9.80 -14.92
CA ALA A 316 14.52 10.98 -14.37
C ALA A 316 13.61 12.16 -14.06
N GLU A 317 12.38 12.19 -14.58
CA GLU A 317 11.48 13.32 -14.43
C GLU A 317 10.79 13.32 -13.06
N PHE A 318 10.87 14.46 -12.34
CA PHE A 318 10.08 14.72 -11.16
C PHE A 318 8.60 14.76 -11.54
N SER A 319 7.79 13.90 -10.95
CA SER A 319 6.52 13.54 -11.55
C SER A 319 5.30 13.61 -10.64
N PHE A 320 5.45 13.39 -9.33
CA PHE A 320 4.31 13.49 -8.40
C PHE A 320 4.74 13.97 -7.01
N VAL A 321 3.77 14.51 -6.31
CA VAL A 321 3.84 14.89 -4.89
C VAL A 321 2.66 14.24 -4.17
N ASP A 322 2.93 13.68 -2.99
CA ASP A 322 1.92 13.05 -2.16
C ASP A 322 2.09 13.48 -0.70
N PHE A 323 0.98 13.75 -0.03
CA PHE A 323 0.88 14.18 1.35
C PHE A 323 0.17 13.11 2.18
N GLY A 324 0.87 12.51 3.13
CA GLY A 324 0.23 11.67 4.13
C GLY A 324 -0.69 12.49 5.05
N ILE A 325 -1.90 11.98 5.24
CA ILE A 325 -2.93 12.67 6.04
C ILE A 325 -3.56 11.77 7.12
N ASN A 326 -3.12 10.51 7.29
CA ASN A 326 -3.68 9.62 8.30
C ASN A 326 -3.10 9.90 9.69
N PRO A 327 -3.90 10.43 10.65
CA PRO A 327 -3.40 10.80 11.97
C PRO A 327 -3.20 9.59 12.91
N LYS A 328 -3.59 8.38 12.49
CA LYS A 328 -3.46 7.14 13.28
C LYS A 328 -2.16 6.41 13.02
N ILE A 329 -1.47 6.75 11.93
CA ILE A 329 -0.17 6.16 11.61
C ILE A 329 0.92 7.16 12.04
N THR A 330 1.83 6.68 12.86
CA THR A 330 2.98 7.44 13.34
C THR A 330 4.25 6.65 13.07
N VAL A 331 5.34 7.33 12.74
CA VAL A 331 6.66 6.70 12.62
C VAL A 331 7.31 6.66 14.00
N PRO A 332 7.45 5.48 14.65
CA PRO A 332 8.09 5.39 15.95
C PRO A 332 9.57 5.77 15.85
N GLU A 333 10.08 6.46 16.87
CA GLU A 333 11.50 6.80 16.95
C GLU A 333 12.36 5.52 16.91
N GLY A 334 13.40 5.54 16.08
CA GLY A 334 14.30 4.40 15.91
C GLY A 334 13.76 3.27 15.02
N SER A 335 12.48 3.30 14.60
CA SER A 335 11.95 2.31 13.67
C SER A 335 12.43 2.58 12.24
N LYS A 336 12.40 1.51 11.41
CA LYS A 336 12.60 1.60 9.96
C LYS A 336 11.26 1.62 9.21
N LEU A 337 10.20 2.07 9.87
CA LEU A 337 8.91 2.23 9.21
C LEU A 337 9.03 3.28 8.09
N TYR A 338 8.85 2.83 6.87
CA TYR A 338 8.93 3.66 5.67
C TYR A 338 7.60 3.57 4.94
N THR A 339 6.83 4.65 4.98
CA THR A 339 5.48 4.72 4.40
C THR A 339 5.07 6.17 4.16
N TYR A 340 4.21 6.40 3.20
CA TYR A 340 3.71 7.70 2.77
C TYR A 340 2.48 8.20 3.58
N ILE A 341 1.79 7.33 4.29
CA ILE A 341 0.46 7.56 4.88
C ILE A 341 0.45 8.48 6.13
N PRO A 342 1.48 8.51 7.01
CA PRO A 342 1.43 9.28 8.25
C PRO A 342 1.13 10.77 8.01
N ALA A 343 0.21 11.35 8.78
CA ALA A 343 -0.12 12.76 8.65
C ALA A 343 1.12 13.65 8.83
N GLY A 344 1.42 14.48 7.83
CA GLY A 344 2.59 15.35 7.80
C GLY A 344 3.84 14.74 7.16
N THR A 345 3.78 13.52 6.63
CA THR A 345 4.78 13.00 5.71
C THR A 345 4.55 13.59 4.33
N ILE A 346 5.62 13.96 3.63
CA ILE A 346 5.56 14.29 2.20
C ILE A 346 6.33 13.24 1.41
N THR A 347 5.75 12.81 0.30
CA THR A 347 6.39 11.90 -0.66
C THR A 347 6.62 12.65 -1.96
N LEU A 348 7.81 12.49 -2.51
CA LEU A 348 8.23 13.07 -3.78
C LEU A 348 8.58 11.94 -4.73
N GLY A 349 8.07 11.99 -5.94
CA GLY A 349 8.23 10.91 -6.89
C GLY A 349 8.83 11.31 -8.22
N ILE A 350 9.48 10.33 -8.86
CA ILE A 350 10.00 10.42 -10.23
C ILE A 350 9.41 9.31 -11.10
N GLY A 351 9.37 9.52 -12.41
CA GLY A 351 8.90 8.55 -13.39
C GLY A 351 7.40 8.52 -13.56
N ASN A 352 6.81 7.32 -13.71
CA ASN A 352 5.40 7.15 -14.02
C ASN A 352 4.49 7.85 -12.99
N ASN A 353 3.56 8.67 -13.47
CA ASN A 353 2.60 9.42 -12.65
C ASN A 353 1.15 9.34 -13.20
N PHE A 354 0.86 8.33 -13.98
CA PHE A 354 -0.46 8.15 -14.55
C PHE A 354 -1.55 8.05 -13.48
N PHE A 355 -1.25 7.43 -12.33
CA PHE A 355 -2.15 7.35 -11.18
C PHE A 355 -2.49 8.73 -10.57
N ALA A 356 -1.58 9.71 -10.72
CA ALA A 356 -1.75 11.08 -10.26
C ALA A 356 -2.30 12.02 -11.36
N ASN A 357 -2.85 11.46 -12.44
CA ASN A 357 -3.37 12.16 -13.60
C ASN A 357 -2.30 13.00 -14.35
N GLY A 358 -1.05 12.53 -14.34
CA GLY A 358 0.05 13.10 -15.10
C GLY A 358 0.31 12.36 -16.41
N ASP A 359 1.19 12.91 -17.24
CA ASP A 359 1.47 12.43 -18.59
C ASP A 359 2.77 11.60 -18.70
N ASN A 360 3.51 11.45 -17.60
CA ASN A 360 4.73 10.64 -17.61
C ASN A 360 4.39 9.14 -17.60
N ASN A 361 4.71 8.45 -18.68
CA ASN A 361 4.42 7.04 -18.92
C ASN A 361 5.68 6.14 -18.85
N SER A 362 6.69 6.54 -18.08
CA SER A 362 7.84 5.68 -17.79
C SER A 362 7.41 4.27 -17.38
N ASN A 363 8.24 3.27 -17.68
CA ASN A 363 8.00 1.90 -17.26
C ASN A 363 8.18 1.69 -15.74
N ALA A 364 8.72 2.69 -15.03
CA ALA A 364 8.99 2.65 -13.59
C ALA A 364 8.62 3.96 -12.90
N SER A 365 8.44 3.91 -11.60
CA SER A 365 8.39 5.05 -10.70
C SER A 365 9.23 4.77 -9.45
N MET A 366 9.69 5.84 -8.82
CA MET A 366 10.35 5.78 -7.52
C MET A 366 9.79 6.87 -6.62
N ASP A 367 9.58 6.53 -5.36
CA ASP A 367 9.00 7.40 -4.35
C ASP A 367 9.94 7.56 -3.15
N PHE A 368 9.98 8.77 -2.62
CA PHE A 368 10.89 9.20 -1.56
C PHE A 368 10.10 9.86 -0.44
N HIS A 369 9.90 9.15 0.66
CA HIS A 369 9.12 9.65 1.80
C HIS A 369 9.99 10.46 2.75
N LEU A 370 9.57 11.67 3.09
CA LEU A 370 10.24 12.58 3.99
C LEU A 370 9.30 12.99 5.12
N ALA A 371 9.57 12.51 6.33
CA ALA A 371 8.92 12.95 7.56
C ALA A 371 9.67 14.14 8.15
N GLY A 372 9.00 14.94 9.00
CA GLY A 372 9.65 16.03 9.74
C GLY A 372 9.91 17.31 8.94
N SER A 373 9.56 17.35 7.66
CA SER A 373 9.74 18.52 6.80
C SER A 373 8.80 19.68 7.14
N THR A 374 9.15 20.89 6.67
CA THR A 374 8.24 22.03 6.56
C THR A 374 7.92 22.22 5.09
N VAL A 375 6.63 22.29 4.77
CA VAL A 375 6.12 22.47 3.41
C VAL A 375 5.24 23.69 3.36
N THR A 376 5.51 24.58 2.40
CA THR A 376 4.73 25.81 2.18
C THR A 376 4.16 25.84 0.75
N VAL A 377 2.97 26.40 0.64
CA VAL A 377 2.33 26.79 -0.63
C VAL A 377 2.31 28.32 -0.65
N ASP A 378 3.01 28.95 -1.59
CA ASP A 378 3.15 30.42 -1.71
C ASP A 378 3.48 31.10 -0.37
N ASN A 379 4.42 30.52 0.40
CA ASN A 379 4.85 30.94 1.75
C ASN A 379 3.86 30.64 2.89
N THR A 380 2.69 30.05 2.65
CA THR A 380 1.77 29.61 3.70
C THR A 380 2.10 28.15 4.06
N ALA A 381 2.38 27.87 5.34
CA ALA A 381 2.70 26.51 5.78
C ALA A 381 1.47 25.60 5.67
N VAL A 382 1.65 24.43 5.06
CA VAL A 382 0.68 23.31 5.04
C VAL A 382 1.19 22.14 5.87
N ILE A 383 2.50 22.02 6.01
CA ILE A 383 3.17 21.15 6.99
C ILE A 383 4.22 21.99 7.73
N GLU A 384 4.27 21.88 9.03
CA GLU A 384 5.31 22.52 9.86
C GLU A 384 6.01 21.45 10.70
N LYS A 385 7.31 21.22 10.41
CA LYS A 385 8.14 20.23 11.12
C LYS A 385 7.41 18.86 11.25
N GLY A 386 6.88 18.36 10.14
CA GLY A 386 6.17 17.09 10.08
C GLY A 386 4.76 17.10 10.67
N LYS A 387 4.20 18.24 11.01
CA LYS A 387 2.81 18.36 11.46
C LYS A 387 1.97 19.05 10.39
N LEU A 388 0.89 18.38 10.00
CA LEU A 388 -0.08 18.94 9.05
C LEU A 388 -0.81 20.14 9.69
N ILE A 389 -0.85 21.27 8.95
CA ILE A 389 -1.48 22.54 9.37
C ILE A 389 -2.73 22.77 8.51
N TYR A 390 -3.86 23.16 9.13
CA TYR A 390 -5.14 23.38 8.45
C TYR A 390 -5.59 24.83 8.48
#